data_3afdb3f8d4bc1811fff1cb334b78ce27
#
_entry.id   3afdb3f8d4bc1811fff1cb334b78ce27
#
_cell.length_a   1.000
_cell.length_b   1.000
_cell.length_c   1.000
_cell.angle_alpha   90.00
_cell.angle_beta   90.00
_cell.angle_gamma   90.00
#
_symmetry.space_group_name_H-M   'P 1'
#
loop_
_entity.id
_entity.type
_entity.pdbx_description
1 polymer ?
#
loop_
_entity_poly.entity_id
_entity_poly.type
_entity_poly.pdbx_seq_one_letter_code
_entity_poly.pdbx_strand_id
1 'polypeptide(L)'
;MFEGLHTALVTPFKDGGIDYDALERIVELQIAGGVDGILPMGTTGESPTVSYEEHKEFIRRVVKLARGRVKVIAGTGSNATDEAICLSKAAADDGVDGIMLVNPYYNKPPQRGMVAHFAAIAQAVPLPVIIYNIPGRTGINFLPESLTELADRCANVVAVKEATGDIAQMMRTIELLGDRITLLSGDDNLLL
;
A
#
# COMPACT_ATOMS: atom_id res chain seq x y z
N MET A 1 5.73 12.78 -2.95
CA MET A 1 5.06 12.75 -1.61
C MET A 1 5.58 11.59 -0.75
N PHE A 2 5.75 10.39 -1.31
CA PHE A 2 6.26 9.21 -0.61
C PHE A 2 7.62 8.78 -1.17
N GLU A 3 8.54 9.72 -1.25
CA GLU A 3 9.94 9.47 -1.63
C GLU A 3 10.70 8.84 -0.47
N GLY A 4 11.82 8.18 -0.77
CA GLY A 4 12.69 7.59 0.22
C GLY A 4 12.44 6.09 0.47
N LEU A 5 12.88 5.61 1.62
CA LEU A 5 12.84 4.20 2.01
C LEU A 5 11.63 3.91 2.90
N HIS A 6 10.73 3.08 2.39
CA HIS A 6 9.56 2.62 3.13
C HIS A 6 9.63 1.11 3.36
N THR A 7 9.67 0.68 4.61
CA THR A 7 9.77 -0.75 4.93
C THR A 7 8.40 -1.39 5.12
N ALA A 8 8.16 -2.51 4.42
CA ALA A 8 7.00 -3.35 4.64
C ALA A 8 7.18 -4.14 5.96
N LEU A 9 6.34 -3.88 6.95
CA LEU A 9 6.43 -4.54 8.25
C LEU A 9 5.95 -5.98 8.18
N VAL A 10 6.64 -6.86 8.90
CA VAL A 10 6.12 -8.19 9.25
C VAL A 10 5.09 -8.06 10.38
N THR A 11 4.15 -8.99 10.44
CA THR A 11 3.25 -9.15 11.59
C THR A 11 3.80 -10.22 12.50
N PRO A 12 4.31 -9.88 13.70
CA PRO A 12 4.81 -10.88 14.63
C PRO A 12 3.65 -11.63 15.29
N PHE A 13 3.73 -12.96 15.30
CA PHE A 13 2.74 -13.82 15.94
C PHE A 13 3.34 -14.56 17.14
N LYS A 14 2.52 -14.77 18.16
CA LYS A 14 2.83 -15.55 19.34
C LYS A 14 1.56 -16.16 19.93
N ASP A 15 1.63 -17.45 20.27
CA ASP A 15 0.53 -18.18 20.93
C ASP A 15 -0.84 -18.06 20.21
N GLY A 16 -0.83 -18.00 18.88
CA GLY A 16 -2.05 -17.91 18.05
C GLY A 16 -2.63 -16.52 17.86
N GLY A 17 -1.96 -15.48 18.33
CA GLY A 17 -2.36 -14.08 18.15
C GLY A 17 -1.19 -13.18 17.74
N ILE A 18 -1.44 -11.89 17.60
CA ILE A 18 -0.41 -10.89 17.27
C ILE A 18 0.40 -10.55 18.54
N ASP A 19 1.74 -10.62 18.45
CA ASP A 19 2.68 -10.20 19.50
C ASP A 19 2.93 -8.68 19.40
N TYR A 20 2.14 -7.90 20.13
CA TYR A 20 2.27 -6.44 20.14
C TYR A 20 3.56 -5.92 20.80
N ASP A 21 4.17 -6.69 21.72
CA ASP A 21 5.46 -6.33 22.31
C ASP A 21 6.59 -6.48 21.30
N ALA A 22 6.52 -7.52 20.46
CA ALA A 22 7.44 -7.67 19.34
C ALA A 22 7.21 -6.60 18.28
N LEU A 23 5.95 -6.22 18.01
CA LEU A 23 5.63 -5.13 17.08
C LEU A 23 6.28 -3.80 17.51
N GLU A 24 6.22 -3.45 18.79
CA GLU A 24 6.86 -2.23 19.30
C GLU A 24 8.37 -2.24 19.03
N ARG A 25 9.05 -3.35 19.32
CA ARG A 25 10.50 -3.50 19.02
C ARG A 25 10.79 -3.38 17.51
N ILE A 26 9.95 -3.95 16.66
CA ILE A 26 10.10 -3.88 15.21
C ILE A 26 9.95 -2.44 14.72
N VAL A 27 8.93 -1.73 15.16
CA VAL A 27 8.70 -0.32 14.78
C VAL A 27 9.87 0.56 15.24
N GLU A 28 10.33 0.43 16.48
CA GLU A 28 11.48 1.18 16.99
C GLU A 28 12.77 0.87 16.22
N LEU A 29 12.98 -0.39 15.84
CA LEU A 29 14.13 -0.78 15.02
C LEU A 29 14.12 -0.09 13.66
N GLN A 30 12.95 -0.02 12.99
CA GLN A 30 12.83 0.65 11.69
C GLN A 30 13.10 2.15 11.82
N ILE A 31 12.51 2.80 12.82
CA ILE A 31 12.70 4.23 13.07
C ILE A 31 14.18 4.53 13.40
N ALA A 32 14.82 3.73 14.25
CA ALA A 32 16.23 3.85 14.55
C ALA A 32 17.13 3.60 13.32
N GLY A 33 16.68 2.78 12.38
CA GLY A 33 17.34 2.54 11.09
C GLY A 33 17.25 3.70 10.11
N GLY A 34 16.45 4.72 10.39
CA GLY A 34 16.34 5.94 9.58
C GLY A 34 15.46 5.79 8.34
N VAL A 35 14.43 4.94 8.39
CA VAL A 35 13.45 4.82 7.29
C VAL A 35 12.57 6.08 7.20
N ASP A 36 12.11 6.42 6.00
CA ASP A 36 11.18 7.54 5.78
C ASP A 36 9.73 7.16 6.11
N GLY A 37 9.42 5.87 6.02
CA GLY A 37 8.10 5.36 6.36
C GLY A 37 8.05 3.87 6.64
N ILE A 38 6.94 3.44 7.21
CA ILE A 38 6.63 2.04 7.52
C ILE A 38 5.27 1.67 6.95
N LEU A 39 5.17 0.43 6.46
CA LEU A 39 3.98 -0.05 5.76
C LEU A 39 3.43 -1.30 6.48
N PRO A 40 2.51 -1.12 7.46
CA PRO A 40 1.78 -2.22 8.08
C PRO A 40 0.76 -2.85 7.13
N MET A 41 0.43 -4.11 7.34
CA MET A 41 -0.62 -4.84 6.65
C MET A 41 -0.51 -4.88 5.12
N GLY A 42 0.74 -4.85 4.62
CA GLY A 42 1.04 -5.24 3.23
C GLY A 42 1.15 -6.77 3.10
N THR A 43 1.64 -7.24 1.95
CA THR A 43 1.89 -8.67 1.70
C THR A 43 2.87 -9.28 2.72
N THR A 44 3.95 -8.56 3.03
CA THR A 44 4.94 -8.95 4.04
C THR A 44 4.31 -9.08 5.44
N GLY A 45 3.31 -8.28 5.73
CA GLY A 45 2.56 -8.32 6.99
C GLY A 45 1.45 -9.37 7.03
N GLU A 46 1.36 -10.25 6.02
CA GLU A 46 0.40 -11.36 5.96
C GLU A 46 -1.07 -10.91 6.10
N SER A 47 -1.41 -9.73 5.57
CA SER A 47 -2.74 -9.12 5.70
C SER A 47 -3.92 -10.05 5.37
N PRO A 48 -3.84 -11.00 4.40
CA PRO A 48 -4.96 -11.92 4.12
C PRO A 48 -5.20 -12.99 5.19
N THR A 49 -4.28 -13.18 6.15
CA THR A 49 -4.35 -14.25 7.15
C THR A 49 -4.76 -13.76 8.54
N VAL A 50 -4.98 -12.46 8.71
CA VAL A 50 -5.48 -11.85 9.94
C VAL A 50 -6.97 -11.49 9.81
N SER A 51 -7.68 -11.45 10.92
CA SER A 51 -9.07 -10.97 10.93
C SER A 51 -9.14 -9.45 10.67
N TYR A 52 -10.32 -8.95 10.31
CA TYR A 52 -10.52 -7.50 10.11
C TYR A 52 -10.24 -6.68 11.36
N GLU A 53 -10.58 -7.21 12.52
CA GLU A 53 -10.34 -6.58 13.81
C GLU A 53 -8.85 -6.50 14.10
N GLU A 54 -8.11 -7.58 13.89
CA GLU A 54 -6.65 -7.60 14.04
C GLU A 54 -5.97 -6.66 13.04
N HIS A 55 -6.42 -6.63 11.78
CA HIS A 55 -5.91 -5.74 10.74
C HIS A 55 -6.02 -4.26 11.17
N LYS A 56 -7.20 -3.83 11.61
CA LYS A 56 -7.44 -2.45 12.08
C LYS A 56 -6.63 -2.14 13.34
N GLU A 57 -6.67 -3.03 14.34
CA GLU A 57 -5.94 -2.82 15.59
C GLU A 57 -4.42 -2.76 15.35
N PHE A 58 -3.88 -3.58 14.44
CA PHE A 58 -2.48 -3.54 14.08
C PHE A 58 -2.07 -2.17 13.51
N ILE A 59 -2.83 -1.66 12.53
CA ILE A 59 -2.57 -0.34 11.93
C ILE A 59 -2.65 0.74 13.00
N ARG A 60 -3.68 0.76 13.83
CA ARG A 60 -3.85 1.70 14.95
C ARG A 60 -2.66 1.69 15.89
N ARG A 61 -2.14 0.51 16.24
CA ARG A 61 -0.95 0.35 17.08
C ARG A 61 0.29 0.92 16.42
N VAL A 62 0.49 0.63 15.13
CA VAL A 62 1.63 1.16 14.38
C VAL A 62 1.60 2.69 14.34
N VAL A 63 0.46 3.30 14.08
CA VAL A 63 0.30 4.78 14.11
C VAL A 63 0.68 5.34 15.48
N LYS A 64 0.18 4.74 16.58
CA LYS A 64 0.51 5.15 17.94
C LYS A 64 2.00 5.00 18.26
N LEU A 65 2.64 3.94 17.81
CA LEU A 65 4.07 3.68 18.01
C LEU A 65 4.93 4.62 17.17
N ALA A 66 4.56 4.89 15.92
CA ALA A 66 5.29 5.81 15.05
C ALA A 66 5.34 7.24 15.61
N ARG A 67 4.28 7.71 16.27
CA ARG A 67 4.20 9.06 16.90
C ARG A 67 4.59 10.20 15.95
N GLY A 68 4.29 10.08 14.68
CA GLY A 68 4.67 11.06 13.66
C GLY A 68 6.17 11.17 13.36
N ARG A 69 6.99 10.24 13.86
CA ARG A 69 8.46 10.21 13.57
C ARG A 69 8.79 9.73 12.16
N VAL A 70 7.93 8.92 11.60
CA VAL A 70 8.02 8.39 10.23
C VAL A 70 6.61 8.31 9.64
N LYS A 71 6.51 8.26 8.30
CA LYS A 71 5.21 8.08 7.62
C LYS A 71 4.65 6.68 7.87
N VAL A 72 3.33 6.59 8.06
CA VAL A 72 2.62 5.32 8.15
C VAL A 72 1.71 5.16 6.94
N ILE A 73 1.99 4.15 6.11
CA ILE A 73 1.24 3.83 4.89
C ILE A 73 0.51 2.51 5.12
N ALA A 74 -0.79 2.52 5.32
CA ALA A 74 -1.53 1.30 5.60
C ALA A 74 -1.84 0.49 4.32
N GLY A 75 -1.54 -0.80 4.34
CA GLY A 75 -2.05 -1.72 3.32
C GLY A 75 -3.54 -1.99 3.56
N THR A 76 -4.41 -1.47 2.70
CA THR A 76 -5.86 -1.59 2.83
C THR A 76 -6.52 -2.19 1.58
N GLY A 77 -5.72 -2.60 0.60
CA GLY A 77 -6.21 -3.20 -0.64
C GLY A 77 -6.81 -4.59 -0.40
N SER A 78 -7.89 -4.88 -1.12
CA SER A 78 -8.56 -6.16 -1.18
C SER A 78 -9.04 -6.43 -2.61
N ASN A 79 -9.38 -7.67 -2.93
CA ASN A 79 -10.05 -8.03 -4.17
C ASN A 79 -11.56 -7.70 -4.16
N ALA A 80 -12.12 -7.34 -3.00
CA ALA A 80 -13.48 -6.83 -2.82
C ALA A 80 -13.45 -5.32 -2.60
N THR A 81 -14.15 -4.55 -3.44
CA THR A 81 -14.13 -3.08 -3.39
C THR A 81 -14.66 -2.53 -2.07
N ASP A 82 -15.78 -3.08 -1.57
CA ASP A 82 -16.42 -2.62 -0.33
C ASP A 82 -15.55 -2.90 0.91
N GLU A 83 -14.83 -4.03 0.90
CA GLU A 83 -13.86 -4.37 1.93
C GLU A 83 -12.70 -3.38 1.96
N ALA A 84 -12.10 -3.11 0.79
CA ALA A 84 -11.02 -2.13 0.68
C ALA A 84 -11.46 -0.73 1.10
N ILE A 85 -12.70 -0.31 0.78
CA ILE A 85 -13.29 0.96 1.26
C ILE A 85 -13.42 0.95 2.78
N CYS A 86 -13.91 -0.13 3.38
CA CYS A 86 -14.09 -0.24 4.84
C CYS A 86 -12.74 -0.14 5.57
N LEU A 87 -11.72 -0.88 5.11
CA LEU A 87 -10.39 -0.86 5.69
C LEU A 87 -9.71 0.51 5.50
N SER A 88 -9.88 1.15 4.33
CA SER A 88 -9.31 2.46 4.03
C SER A 88 -9.91 3.56 4.91
N LYS A 89 -11.23 3.53 5.16
CA LYS A 89 -11.88 4.46 6.09
C LYS A 89 -11.40 4.28 7.52
N ALA A 90 -11.30 3.04 7.99
CA ALA A 90 -10.78 2.77 9.33
C ALA A 90 -9.33 3.26 9.49
N ALA A 91 -8.47 3.05 8.47
CA ALA A 91 -7.11 3.57 8.46
C ALA A 91 -7.06 5.12 8.47
N ALA A 92 -7.98 5.78 7.75
CA ALA A 92 -8.11 7.24 7.77
C ALA A 92 -8.49 7.75 9.16
N ASP A 93 -9.45 7.10 9.82
CA ASP A 93 -9.88 7.44 11.18
C ASP A 93 -8.75 7.23 12.21
N ASP A 94 -7.86 6.25 11.97
CA ASP A 94 -6.69 5.97 12.81
C ASP A 94 -5.51 6.94 12.54
N GLY A 95 -5.58 7.78 11.51
CA GLY A 95 -4.62 8.86 11.25
C GLY A 95 -3.35 8.44 10.51
N VAL A 96 -3.46 7.49 9.58
CA VAL A 96 -2.33 7.14 8.69
C VAL A 96 -2.02 8.27 7.70
N ASP A 97 -0.78 8.33 7.21
CA ASP A 97 -0.35 9.33 6.22
C ASP A 97 -0.79 9.00 4.78
N GLY A 98 -1.12 7.74 4.52
CA GLY A 98 -1.61 7.26 3.22
C GLY A 98 -2.02 5.80 3.25
N ILE A 99 -2.60 5.35 2.14
CA ILE A 99 -3.01 3.94 1.97
C ILE A 99 -2.36 3.33 0.74
N MET A 100 -2.11 2.03 0.80
CA MET A 100 -1.62 1.26 -0.34
C MET A 100 -2.65 0.21 -0.75
N LEU A 101 -3.01 0.21 -2.03
CA LEU A 101 -4.02 -0.65 -2.63
C LEU A 101 -3.37 -1.64 -3.61
N VAL A 102 -3.36 -2.92 -3.28
CA VAL A 102 -2.92 -3.98 -4.17
C VAL A 102 -3.97 -4.22 -5.28
N ASN A 103 -3.52 -4.63 -6.47
CA ASN A 103 -4.43 -5.04 -7.54
C ASN A 103 -5.40 -6.13 -7.05
N PRO A 104 -6.68 -6.10 -7.47
CA PRO A 104 -7.64 -7.14 -7.12
C PRO A 104 -7.15 -8.51 -7.60
N TYR A 105 -6.69 -9.33 -6.66
CA TYR A 105 -6.18 -10.66 -6.89
C TYR A 105 -7.30 -11.69 -7.01
N TYR A 106 -7.01 -12.88 -7.56
CA TYR A 106 -7.92 -14.01 -7.70
C TYR A 106 -9.04 -13.79 -8.73
N ASN A 107 -9.91 -12.79 -8.58
CA ASN A 107 -11.03 -12.47 -9.49
C ASN A 107 -10.59 -11.79 -10.80
N LYS A 108 -9.38 -11.24 -10.87
CA LYS A 108 -8.68 -10.76 -12.07
C LYS A 108 -9.57 -9.88 -12.99
N PRO A 109 -10.03 -8.72 -12.54
CA PRO A 109 -10.84 -7.84 -13.38
C PRO A 109 -10.03 -7.28 -14.57
N PRO A 110 -10.67 -6.91 -15.69
CA PRO A 110 -10.00 -6.21 -16.78
C PRO A 110 -9.55 -4.81 -16.36
N GLN A 111 -8.70 -4.14 -17.18
CA GLN A 111 -8.14 -2.81 -16.91
C GLN A 111 -9.22 -1.80 -16.45
N ARG A 112 -10.31 -1.69 -17.21
CA ARG A 112 -11.44 -0.81 -16.85
C ARG A 112 -12.06 -1.14 -15.48
N GLY A 113 -12.07 -2.43 -15.12
CA GLY A 113 -12.56 -2.88 -13.80
C GLY A 113 -11.61 -2.50 -12.67
N MET A 114 -10.30 -2.60 -12.89
CA MET A 114 -9.28 -2.13 -11.94
C MET A 114 -9.36 -0.61 -11.74
N VAL A 115 -9.49 0.17 -12.82
CA VAL A 115 -9.67 1.62 -12.72
C VAL A 115 -10.92 1.96 -11.91
N ALA A 116 -12.06 1.30 -12.17
CA ALA A 116 -13.29 1.52 -11.41
C ALA A 116 -13.15 1.16 -9.93
N HIS A 117 -12.50 0.01 -9.63
CA HIS A 117 -12.22 -0.44 -8.28
C HIS A 117 -11.38 0.57 -7.50
N PHE A 118 -10.24 0.97 -8.04
CA PHE A 118 -9.35 1.91 -7.37
C PHE A 118 -9.97 3.31 -7.25
N ALA A 119 -10.70 3.77 -8.27
CA ALA A 119 -11.39 5.06 -8.22
C ALA A 119 -12.45 5.08 -7.11
N ALA A 120 -13.24 4.02 -6.95
CA ALA A 120 -14.22 3.94 -5.88
C ALA A 120 -13.59 4.02 -4.48
N ILE A 121 -12.43 3.37 -4.28
CA ILE A 121 -11.71 3.42 -3.01
C ILE A 121 -11.08 4.80 -2.79
N ALA A 122 -10.36 5.33 -3.79
CA ALA A 122 -9.69 6.62 -3.71
C ALA A 122 -10.67 7.77 -3.41
N GLN A 123 -11.87 7.74 -3.99
CA GLN A 123 -12.93 8.72 -3.76
C GLN A 123 -13.61 8.58 -2.40
N ALA A 124 -13.48 7.44 -1.74
CA ALA A 124 -14.11 7.17 -0.44
C ALA A 124 -13.34 7.73 0.76
N VAL A 125 -12.08 8.17 0.58
CA VAL A 125 -11.19 8.66 1.64
C VAL A 125 -10.41 9.89 1.20
N PRO A 126 -10.10 10.82 2.12
CA PRO A 126 -9.30 12.01 1.83
C PRO A 126 -7.79 11.77 1.89
N LEU A 127 -7.35 10.49 1.84
CA LEU A 127 -5.95 10.13 2.00
C LEU A 127 -5.23 10.03 0.65
N PRO A 128 -3.91 10.28 0.62
CA PRO A 128 -3.06 9.90 -0.49
C PRO A 128 -3.07 8.38 -0.71
N VAL A 129 -3.15 7.98 -1.98
CA VAL A 129 -3.27 6.58 -2.41
C VAL A 129 -2.05 6.16 -3.19
N ILE A 130 -1.49 5.02 -2.83
CA ILE A 130 -0.43 4.31 -3.54
C ILE A 130 -1.05 3.08 -4.20
N ILE A 131 -0.93 2.94 -5.51
CA ILE A 131 -1.33 1.71 -6.21
C ILE A 131 -0.18 0.71 -6.13
N TYR A 132 -0.47 -0.54 -5.79
CA TYR A 132 0.51 -1.60 -5.72
C TYR A 132 0.31 -2.63 -6.82
N ASN A 133 1.20 -2.60 -7.80
CA ASN A 133 1.19 -3.48 -8.96
C ASN A 133 2.19 -4.63 -8.78
N ILE A 134 1.69 -5.83 -8.54
CA ILE A 134 2.50 -7.04 -8.32
C ILE A 134 1.90 -8.26 -9.05
N PRO A 135 2.08 -8.37 -10.37
CA PRO A 135 1.50 -9.45 -11.17
C PRO A 135 1.89 -10.85 -10.73
N GLY A 136 3.09 -11.03 -10.21
CA GLY A 136 3.57 -12.32 -9.72
C GLY A 136 2.75 -12.91 -8.56
N ARG A 137 2.00 -12.07 -7.84
CA ARG A 137 1.11 -12.49 -6.74
C ARG A 137 -0.37 -12.36 -7.09
N THR A 138 -0.75 -11.31 -7.81
CA THR A 138 -2.15 -11.02 -8.12
C THR A 138 -2.65 -11.74 -9.38
N GLY A 139 -1.72 -12.11 -10.27
CA GLY A 139 -2.04 -12.72 -11.57
C GLY A 139 -2.58 -11.74 -12.60
N ILE A 140 -2.54 -10.42 -12.31
CA ILE A 140 -2.92 -9.34 -13.23
C ILE A 140 -1.92 -8.19 -13.15
N ASN A 141 -1.75 -7.48 -14.26
CA ASN A 141 -0.87 -6.32 -14.38
C ASN A 141 -1.72 -5.06 -14.61
N PHE A 142 -1.50 -4.02 -13.82
CA PHE A 142 -2.12 -2.72 -14.00
C PHE A 142 -1.23 -1.89 -14.93
N LEU A 143 -1.72 -1.60 -16.13
CA LEU A 143 -0.93 -0.97 -17.17
C LEU A 143 -0.75 0.53 -16.94
N PRO A 144 0.36 1.14 -17.43
CA PRO A 144 0.63 2.57 -17.27
C PRO A 144 -0.48 3.49 -17.80
N GLU A 145 -1.12 3.11 -18.92
CA GLU A 145 -2.25 3.86 -19.49
C GLU A 145 -3.47 3.84 -18.57
N SER A 146 -3.73 2.71 -17.90
CA SER A 146 -4.82 2.60 -16.91
C SER A 146 -4.52 3.36 -15.63
N LEU A 147 -3.25 3.40 -15.21
CA LEU A 147 -2.81 4.23 -14.09
C LEU A 147 -2.97 5.72 -14.41
N THR A 148 -2.67 6.13 -15.66
CA THR A 148 -2.89 7.50 -16.14
C THR A 148 -4.37 7.86 -16.07
N GLU A 149 -5.25 7.00 -16.60
CA GLU A 149 -6.70 7.20 -16.53
C GLU A 149 -7.20 7.34 -15.08
N LEU A 150 -6.66 6.52 -14.17
CA LEU A 150 -6.99 6.60 -12.74
C LEU A 150 -6.51 7.91 -12.11
N ALA A 151 -5.28 8.33 -12.38
CA ALA A 151 -4.71 9.58 -11.86
C ALA A 151 -5.44 10.82 -12.39
N ASP A 152 -5.99 10.76 -13.62
CA ASP A 152 -6.84 11.84 -14.18
C ASP A 152 -8.20 11.94 -13.45
N ARG A 153 -8.71 10.83 -12.94
CA ARG A 153 -10.00 10.77 -12.21
C ARG A 153 -9.87 11.06 -10.72
N CYS A 154 -8.72 10.77 -10.12
CA CYS A 154 -8.51 10.76 -8.68
C CYS A 154 -7.18 11.46 -8.34
N ALA A 155 -7.24 12.76 -8.02
CA ALA A 155 -6.06 13.58 -7.72
C ALA A 155 -5.27 13.11 -6.49
N ASN A 156 -5.88 12.31 -5.62
CA ASN A 156 -5.24 11.72 -4.46
C ASN A 156 -4.50 10.40 -4.76
N VAL A 157 -4.53 9.89 -5.99
CA VAL A 157 -3.62 8.81 -6.44
C VAL A 157 -2.29 9.46 -6.76
N VAL A 158 -1.32 9.32 -5.86
CA VAL A 158 -0.07 10.09 -5.86
C VAL A 158 1.19 9.24 -6.05
N ALA A 159 1.07 7.92 -5.99
CA ALA A 159 2.20 7.03 -6.16
C ALA A 159 1.78 5.65 -6.72
N VAL A 160 2.75 4.98 -7.31
CA VAL A 160 2.67 3.56 -7.65
C VAL A 160 3.87 2.83 -7.06
N LYS A 161 3.62 1.71 -6.36
CA LYS A 161 4.64 0.73 -6.01
C LYS A 161 4.65 -0.33 -7.10
N GLU A 162 5.71 -0.30 -7.91
CA GLU A 162 5.87 -1.20 -9.06
C GLU A 162 6.74 -2.42 -8.67
N ALA A 163 6.18 -3.61 -8.80
CA ALA A 163 6.84 -4.88 -8.52
C ALA A 163 6.60 -5.90 -9.65
N THR A 164 6.66 -5.42 -10.89
CA THR A 164 6.65 -6.28 -12.09
C THR A 164 8.02 -6.82 -12.44
N GLY A 165 9.10 -6.14 -12.01
CA GLY A 165 10.45 -6.37 -12.52
C GLY A 165 10.65 -5.86 -13.96
N ASP A 166 9.66 -5.19 -14.54
CA ASP A 166 9.68 -4.68 -15.94
C ASP A 166 10.09 -3.20 -15.96
N ILE A 167 11.38 -2.96 -16.24
CA ILE A 167 11.95 -1.61 -16.36
C ILE A 167 11.27 -0.83 -17.50
N ALA A 168 10.90 -1.48 -18.60
CA ALA A 168 10.24 -0.80 -19.71
C ALA A 168 8.85 -0.27 -19.30
N GLN A 169 8.10 -1.02 -18.48
CA GLN A 169 6.84 -0.55 -17.91
C GLN A 169 7.06 0.60 -16.93
N MET A 170 8.11 0.55 -16.10
CA MET A 170 8.47 1.64 -15.18
C MET A 170 8.79 2.92 -15.96
N MET A 171 9.61 2.82 -17.01
CA MET A 171 9.93 3.94 -17.89
C MET A 171 8.68 4.50 -18.58
N ARG A 172 7.78 3.63 -19.05
CA ARG A 172 6.50 4.06 -19.65
C ARG A 172 5.63 4.80 -18.65
N THR A 173 5.59 4.37 -17.40
CA THR A 173 4.88 5.07 -16.32
C THR A 173 5.44 6.48 -16.11
N ILE A 174 6.76 6.62 -16.07
CA ILE A 174 7.44 7.92 -15.93
C ILE A 174 7.17 8.81 -17.15
N GLU A 175 7.20 8.25 -18.36
CA GLU A 175 6.92 9.00 -19.59
C GLU A 175 5.50 9.59 -19.58
N LEU A 176 4.50 8.82 -19.14
CA LEU A 176 3.09 9.23 -19.16
C LEU A 176 2.71 10.16 -18.01
N LEU A 177 3.28 9.95 -16.83
CA LEU A 177 2.84 10.60 -15.60
C LEU A 177 3.87 11.61 -15.05
N GLY A 178 5.15 11.45 -15.38
CA GLY A 178 6.21 12.38 -14.95
C GLY A 178 6.15 12.64 -13.44
N ASP A 179 6.18 13.90 -13.07
CA ASP A 179 6.17 14.34 -11.67
C ASP A 179 4.78 14.27 -11.00
N ARG A 180 3.75 13.83 -11.73
CA ARG A 180 2.38 13.71 -11.19
C ARG A 180 2.26 12.57 -10.18
N ILE A 181 3.13 11.57 -10.28
CA ILE A 181 3.09 10.38 -9.45
C ILE A 181 4.50 9.96 -9.02
N THR A 182 4.67 9.55 -7.77
CA THR A 182 5.93 8.96 -7.29
C THR A 182 5.97 7.49 -7.69
N LEU A 183 6.99 7.06 -8.42
CA LEU A 183 7.25 5.66 -8.68
C LEU A 183 8.16 5.09 -7.59
N LEU A 184 7.68 4.08 -6.88
CA LEU A 184 8.41 3.32 -5.87
C LEU A 184 8.74 1.94 -6.41
N SER A 185 9.97 1.47 -6.24
CA SER A 185 10.30 0.07 -6.52
C SER A 185 9.77 -0.84 -5.42
N GLY A 186 9.07 -1.90 -5.81
CA GLY A 186 8.70 -3.00 -4.92
C GLY A 186 9.67 -4.17 -4.95
N ASP A 187 10.72 -4.09 -5.78
CA ASP A 187 11.74 -5.11 -5.99
C ASP A 187 13.09 -4.60 -5.50
N ASP A 188 13.62 -5.20 -4.44
CA ASP A 188 14.85 -4.76 -3.76
C ASP A 188 16.08 -4.80 -4.69
N ASN A 189 16.10 -5.70 -5.65
CA ASN A 189 17.18 -5.84 -6.64
C ASN A 189 17.18 -4.74 -7.73
N LEU A 190 16.19 -3.87 -7.75
CA LEU A 190 16.09 -2.71 -8.66
C LEU A 190 16.35 -1.37 -7.96
N LEU A 191 16.81 -1.40 -6.71
CA LEU A 191 17.24 -0.23 -5.94
C LEU A 191 18.71 0.11 -6.29
N LEU A 192 18.95 0.72 -7.45
CA LEU A 192 20.28 1.18 -7.87
C LEU A 192 20.22 2.61 -8.38
#